data_aed553dbdb293e8d044f4dc21f3d89be
#
_entry.id   aed553dbdb293e8d044f4dc21f3d89be
#
_cell.length_a   1.000
_cell.length_b   1.000
_cell.length_c   1.000
_cell.angle_alpha   90.00
_cell.angle_beta   90.00
_cell.angle_gamma   90.00
#
_symmetry.space_group_name_H-M   'P 1'
#
loop_
_entity.id
_entity.type
_entity.pdbx_description
1 polymer ?
#
loop_
_entity_poly.entity_id
_entity_poly.type
_entity_poly.pdbx_seq_one_letter_code
_entity_poly.pdbx_strand_id
1 'polypeptide(L)'
;MGGLIKRSTLVLVLGTVLALRANAGTGPAPLELEATIALANVTGRIDHMAADLGRGRLFVAELGNGSVDAIELRSRQVIHRITGLEEPQGIAYVPGPDLVAVASGGNGALHFYKGDDFASVGRIELGKDADNVHLDPRTGHLLVGYGAGAVAVVDPGLRQKLAETALPAHPEGFQIAPDGRTAFVNLPDAKQIAVVDVSANRQSESWKVPGLNANFPLAVSAKGDLIASVFRNPARLVLINVSSGKVAEQLDTCGDADDVFFDEKRSRIYVSCGAGALDVFQQQATGTIRLAQIKAGAGARTSLFVPELDRLFVAVRAGVSGGDAKILVFRPVQ
;
A
#
# COMPACT_ATOMS: atom_id res chain seq x y z
N MET A 1 8.83 -61.59 -62.37
CA MET A 1 9.47 -60.48 -61.63
C MET A 1 8.42 -59.77 -60.84
N GLY A 2 8.31 -60.10 -59.58
CA GLY A 2 7.25 -59.59 -58.67
C GLY A 2 7.78 -58.46 -57.82
N GLY A 3 7.13 -57.30 -57.86
CA GLY A 3 7.46 -56.18 -56.99
C GLY A 3 6.57 -56.15 -55.75
N LEU A 4 7.15 -56.24 -54.62
CA LEU A 4 6.48 -56.23 -53.28
C LEU A 4 6.20 -54.80 -52.88
N ILE A 5 4.93 -54.39 -52.75
CA ILE A 5 4.52 -53.06 -52.23
C ILE A 5 4.40 -53.18 -50.72
N LYS A 6 5.31 -52.53 -50.00
CA LYS A 6 5.21 -52.34 -48.52
C LYS A 6 4.19 -51.24 -48.18
N ARG A 7 3.10 -51.62 -47.54
CA ARG A 7 2.14 -50.67 -46.93
C ARG A 7 2.67 -50.23 -45.56
N SER A 8 3.01 -48.95 -45.42
CA SER A 8 3.33 -48.34 -44.12
C SER A 8 2.05 -47.90 -43.46
N THR A 9 1.76 -48.47 -42.30
CA THR A 9 0.60 -48.07 -41.48
C THR A 9 1.03 -46.90 -40.60
N LEU A 10 0.43 -45.73 -40.84
CA LEU A 10 0.64 -44.52 -40.02
C LEU A 10 -0.29 -44.62 -38.79
N VAL A 11 0.28 -44.79 -37.61
CA VAL A 11 -0.46 -44.75 -36.34
C VAL A 11 -0.55 -43.31 -35.88
N LEU A 12 -1.74 -42.73 -35.93
CA LEU A 12 -2.03 -41.36 -35.44
C LEU A 12 -2.32 -41.48 -33.94
N VAL A 13 -1.37 -41.04 -33.11
CA VAL A 13 -1.57 -40.91 -31.67
C VAL A 13 -2.28 -39.58 -31.40
N LEU A 14 -3.58 -39.63 -31.13
CA LEU A 14 -4.34 -38.48 -30.64
C LEU A 14 -3.99 -38.24 -29.17
N GLY A 15 -3.11 -37.26 -28.93
CA GLY A 15 -2.83 -36.74 -27.59
C GLY A 15 -3.98 -35.88 -27.08
N THR A 16 -4.77 -36.38 -26.14
CA THR A 16 -5.80 -35.59 -25.45
C THR A 16 -5.13 -34.61 -24.51
N VAL A 17 -5.09 -33.35 -24.89
CA VAL A 17 -4.68 -32.25 -24.00
C VAL A 17 -5.85 -32.01 -23.02
N LEU A 18 -5.70 -32.48 -21.80
CA LEU A 18 -6.59 -32.10 -20.69
C LEU A 18 -6.29 -30.67 -20.32
N ALA A 19 -7.10 -29.72 -20.80
CA ALA A 19 -7.07 -28.35 -20.32
C ALA A 19 -7.66 -28.34 -18.89
N LEU A 20 -6.80 -28.21 -17.88
CA LEU A 20 -7.24 -27.85 -16.53
C LEU A 20 -7.90 -26.47 -16.60
N ARG A 21 -9.22 -26.46 -16.62
CA ARG A 21 -9.98 -25.23 -16.35
C ARG A 21 -9.83 -24.94 -14.87
N ALA A 22 -9.15 -23.84 -14.54
CA ALA A 22 -9.21 -23.28 -13.20
C ALA A 22 -10.70 -23.00 -12.89
N ASN A 23 -11.26 -23.74 -11.95
CA ASN A 23 -12.59 -23.46 -11.42
C ASN A 23 -12.53 -22.09 -10.72
N ALA A 24 -13.11 -21.07 -11.32
CA ALA A 24 -13.51 -19.86 -10.60
C ALA A 24 -14.49 -20.33 -9.52
N GLY A 25 -14.13 -20.14 -8.24
CA GLY A 25 -14.95 -20.58 -7.12
C GLY A 25 -16.35 -19.96 -7.22
N THR A 26 -17.38 -20.78 -7.00
CA THR A 26 -18.79 -20.39 -7.04
C THR A 26 -19.25 -19.64 -5.78
N GLY A 27 -18.31 -19.18 -4.93
CA GLY A 27 -18.60 -18.37 -3.74
C GLY A 27 -18.78 -16.88 -4.07
N PRO A 28 -19.40 -16.11 -3.16
CA PRO A 28 -19.49 -14.66 -3.30
C PRO A 28 -18.10 -14.05 -3.43
N ALA A 29 -17.98 -12.95 -4.21
CA ALA A 29 -16.72 -12.24 -4.34
C ALA A 29 -16.25 -11.74 -2.96
N PRO A 30 -14.95 -11.90 -2.60
CA PRO A 30 -14.46 -11.53 -1.27
C PRO A 30 -14.50 -10.02 -0.98
N LEU A 31 -14.62 -9.19 -2.01
CA LEU A 31 -14.81 -7.75 -1.95
C LEU A 31 -15.97 -7.36 -2.88
N GLU A 32 -16.93 -6.62 -2.37
CA GLU A 32 -18.04 -6.06 -3.14
C GLU A 32 -17.83 -4.56 -3.33
N LEU A 33 -17.94 -4.06 -4.57
CA LEU A 33 -17.93 -2.61 -4.83
C LEU A 33 -19.23 -2.00 -4.28
N GLU A 34 -19.11 -1.23 -3.21
CA GLU A 34 -20.25 -0.57 -2.56
C GLU A 34 -20.52 0.80 -3.16
N ALA A 35 -19.47 1.54 -3.50
CA ALA A 35 -19.57 2.89 -3.98
C ALA A 35 -18.40 3.31 -4.86
N THR A 36 -18.62 4.38 -5.61
CA THR A 36 -17.60 5.12 -6.32
C THR A 36 -17.72 6.59 -5.96
N ILE A 37 -16.61 7.21 -5.54
CA ILE A 37 -16.52 8.63 -5.21
C ILE A 37 -15.72 9.31 -6.32
N ALA A 38 -16.32 10.27 -7.00
CA ALA A 38 -15.64 11.02 -8.07
C ALA A 38 -14.66 12.04 -7.48
N LEU A 39 -13.46 12.11 -8.05
CA LEU A 39 -12.45 13.15 -7.78
C LEU A 39 -12.43 14.08 -8.99
N ALA A 40 -13.34 15.06 -8.99
CA ALA A 40 -13.49 15.96 -10.12
C ALA A 40 -12.24 16.82 -10.36
N ASN A 41 -11.80 16.93 -11.61
CA ASN A 41 -10.64 17.73 -12.03
C ASN A 41 -9.31 17.28 -11.39
N VAL A 42 -9.19 16.01 -10.99
CA VAL A 42 -7.93 15.41 -10.54
C VAL A 42 -7.26 14.70 -11.70
N THR A 43 -6.00 15.01 -11.91
CA THR A 43 -5.16 14.44 -12.97
C THR A 43 -3.87 13.86 -12.41
N GLY A 44 -3.25 12.98 -13.19
CA GLY A 44 -1.98 12.40 -12.82
C GLY A 44 -2.08 11.30 -11.76
N ARG A 45 -0.98 11.11 -11.04
CA ARG A 45 -0.84 10.07 -10.02
C ARG A 45 -1.54 10.49 -8.73
N ILE A 46 -2.20 9.53 -8.09
CA ILE A 46 -2.73 9.62 -6.73
C ILE A 46 -1.82 8.77 -5.87
N ASP A 47 -1.52 9.25 -4.67
CA ASP A 47 -0.68 8.57 -3.70
C ASP A 47 -1.45 8.24 -2.42
N HIS A 48 -0.83 8.27 -1.24
CA HIS A 48 -1.41 7.75 -0.01
C HIS A 48 -2.73 8.40 0.42
N MET A 49 -3.42 7.71 1.32
CA MET A 49 -4.68 8.14 1.92
C MET A 49 -4.62 8.03 3.44
N ALA A 50 -5.41 8.86 4.14
CA ALA A 50 -5.59 8.77 5.59
C ALA A 50 -7.06 8.98 5.96
N ALA A 51 -7.48 8.47 7.12
CA ALA A 51 -8.85 8.59 7.60
C ALA A 51 -8.93 9.38 8.92
N ASP A 52 -9.87 10.33 9.00
CA ASP A 52 -10.38 10.89 10.25
C ASP A 52 -11.66 10.13 10.61
N LEU A 53 -11.54 9.16 11.50
CA LEU A 53 -12.66 8.34 11.94
C LEU A 53 -13.66 9.12 12.77
N GLY A 54 -13.20 10.15 13.50
CA GLY A 54 -14.05 10.96 14.37
C GLY A 54 -15.09 11.76 13.58
N ARG A 55 -14.68 12.30 12.43
CA ARG A 55 -15.58 13.07 11.54
C ARG A 55 -16.06 12.27 10.33
N GLY A 56 -15.60 11.03 10.15
CA GLY A 56 -15.91 10.21 8.98
C GLY A 56 -15.38 10.81 7.69
N ARG A 57 -14.12 11.21 7.67
CA ARG A 57 -13.45 11.82 6.51
C ARG A 57 -12.34 10.93 5.98
N LEU A 58 -12.12 10.99 4.67
CA LEU A 58 -10.98 10.41 3.98
C LEU A 58 -10.17 11.53 3.34
N PHE A 59 -8.87 11.52 3.54
CA PHE A 59 -7.92 12.40 2.87
C PHE A 59 -7.18 11.64 1.77
N VAL A 60 -7.02 12.27 0.61
CA VAL A 60 -6.40 11.66 -0.57
C VAL A 60 -5.29 12.56 -1.07
N ALA A 61 -4.05 12.10 -1.08
CA ALA A 61 -2.92 12.81 -1.65
C ALA A 61 -2.89 12.63 -3.18
N GLU A 62 -3.07 13.72 -3.90
CA GLU A 62 -3.17 13.77 -5.35
C GLU A 62 -1.84 14.30 -5.93
N LEU A 63 -0.81 13.45 -5.91
CA LEU A 63 0.58 13.78 -6.25
C LEU A 63 0.67 14.56 -7.57
N GLY A 64 0.07 14.00 -8.63
CA GLY A 64 0.15 14.61 -9.97
C GLY A 64 -0.72 15.85 -10.15
N ASN A 65 -1.61 16.13 -9.18
CA ASN A 65 -2.50 17.30 -9.17
C ASN A 65 -1.99 18.42 -8.24
N GLY A 66 -1.02 18.11 -7.37
CA GLY A 66 -0.51 19.06 -6.38
C GLY A 66 -1.54 19.43 -5.32
N SER A 67 -2.42 18.51 -4.95
CA SER A 67 -3.54 18.76 -4.04
C SER A 67 -3.79 17.60 -3.08
N VAL A 68 -4.61 17.88 -2.07
CA VAL A 68 -5.20 16.88 -1.17
C VAL A 68 -6.70 17.13 -1.11
N ASP A 69 -7.50 16.12 -1.43
CA ASP A 69 -8.94 16.16 -1.23
C ASP A 69 -9.32 15.65 0.16
N ALA A 70 -10.19 16.39 0.83
CA ALA A 70 -10.93 15.94 2.00
C ALA A 70 -12.33 15.49 1.57
N ILE A 71 -12.65 14.22 1.79
CA ILE A 71 -13.91 13.61 1.38
C ILE A 71 -14.74 13.30 2.63
N GLU A 72 -15.99 13.72 2.68
CA GLU A 72 -16.94 13.25 3.68
C GLU A 72 -17.50 11.88 3.26
N LEU A 73 -17.25 10.86 4.06
CA LEU A 73 -17.59 9.47 3.72
C LEU A 73 -19.11 9.22 3.70
N ARG A 74 -19.88 9.94 4.52
CA ARG A 74 -21.34 9.79 4.57
C ARG A 74 -22.02 10.28 3.31
N SER A 75 -21.69 11.48 2.85
CA SER A 75 -22.22 12.08 1.61
C SER A 75 -21.49 11.59 0.37
N ARG A 76 -20.28 11.03 0.53
CA ARG A 76 -19.37 10.62 -0.57
C ARG A 76 -18.99 11.80 -1.47
N GLN A 77 -18.80 12.98 -0.86
CA GLN A 77 -18.48 14.21 -1.57
C GLN A 77 -17.11 14.75 -1.11
N VAL A 78 -16.37 15.32 -2.05
CA VAL A 78 -15.22 16.18 -1.73
C VAL A 78 -15.78 17.45 -1.08
N ILE A 79 -15.42 17.69 0.18
CA ILE A 79 -15.85 18.85 0.95
C ILE A 79 -14.83 19.99 0.96
N HIS A 80 -13.58 19.67 0.68
CA HIS A 80 -12.50 20.66 0.57
C HIS A 80 -11.35 20.11 -0.28
N ARG A 81 -10.61 21.03 -0.93
CA ARG A 81 -9.37 20.70 -1.66
C ARG A 81 -8.26 21.65 -1.21
N ILE A 82 -7.24 21.09 -0.58
CA ILE A 82 -5.98 21.79 -0.29
C ILE A 82 -5.18 21.79 -1.59
N THR A 83 -4.69 22.95 -2.03
CA THR A 83 -3.96 23.12 -3.30
C THR A 83 -2.60 23.76 -3.10
N GLY A 84 -1.77 23.76 -4.14
CA GLY A 84 -0.44 24.40 -4.12
C GLY A 84 0.64 23.60 -3.40
N LEU A 85 0.44 22.27 -3.32
CA LEU A 85 1.46 21.34 -2.83
C LEU A 85 2.36 20.88 -3.99
N GLU A 86 3.61 20.57 -3.67
CA GLU A 86 4.59 20.07 -4.62
C GLU A 86 4.73 18.56 -4.42
N GLU A 87 4.06 17.77 -5.28
CA GLU A 87 4.06 16.30 -5.22
C GLU A 87 3.66 15.78 -3.83
N PRO A 88 2.42 16.03 -3.35
CA PRO A 88 1.96 15.46 -2.08
C PRO A 88 1.88 13.94 -2.19
N GLN A 89 2.55 13.24 -1.28
CA GLN A 89 2.67 11.79 -1.23
C GLN A 89 2.07 11.25 0.07
N GLY A 90 2.86 11.20 1.14
CA GLY A 90 2.41 10.69 2.43
C GLY A 90 1.42 11.61 3.13
N ILE A 91 0.44 11.02 3.80
CA ILE A 91 -0.58 11.77 4.53
C ILE A 91 -0.97 11.04 5.81
N ALA A 92 -1.16 11.77 6.89
CA ALA A 92 -1.67 11.24 8.14
C ALA A 92 -2.63 12.24 8.81
N TYR A 93 -3.69 11.72 9.43
CA TYR A 93 -4.50 12.50 10.36
C TYR A 93 -4.05 12.25 11.79
N VAL A 94 -3.83 13.31 12.57
CA VAL A 94 -3.36 13.27 13.95
C VAL A 94 -4.47 13.76 14.88
N PRO A 95 -5.20 12.85 15.56
CA PRO A 95 -6.40 13.21 16.32
C PRO A 95 -6.13 14.15 17.50
N GLY A 96 -5.01 13.96 18.24
CA GLY A 96 -4.70 14.73 19.44
C GLY A 96 -4.69 16.24 19.20
N PRO A 97 -3.79 16.77 18.34
CA PRO A 97 -3.74 18.18 17.99
C PRO A 97 -4.74 18.57 16.89
N ASP A 98 -5.55 17.66 16.37
CA ASP A 98 -6.47 17.84 15.26
C ASP A 98 -5.79 18.39 13.99
N LEU A 99 -4.83 17.65 13.48
CA LEU A 99 -4.03 18.06 12.33
C LEU A 99 -4.05 17.02 11.19
N VAL A 100 -4.03 17.54 9.97
CA VAL A 100 -3.68 16.77 8.77
C VAL A 100 -2.23 17.08 8.43
N ALA A 101 -1.36 16.07 8.42
CA ALA A 101 0.03 16.18 8.03
C ALA A 101 0.22 15.62 6.62
N VAL A 102 0.88 16.39 5.74
CA VAL A 102 1.09 16.04 4.33
C VAL A 102 2.57 16.15 3.99
N ALA A 103 3.19 15.05 3.61
CA ALA A 103 4.56 15.05 3.09
C ALA A 103 4.54 15.38 1.59
N SER A 104 5.43 16.27 1.18
CA SER A 104 5.58 16.71 -0.21
C SER A 104 6.95 16.30 -0.74
N GLY A 105 6.98 15.36 -1.68
CA GLY A 105 8.21 14.84 -2.28
C GLY A 105 8.96 15.90 -3.07
N GLY A 106 8.26 16.79 -3.77
CA GLY A 106 8.86 17.80 -4.64
C GLY A 106 9.73 18.82 -3.89
N ASN A 107 9.29 19.29 -2.73
CA ASN A 107 10.05 20.26 -1.93
C ASN A 107 10.61 19.70 -0.61
N GLY A 108 10.25 18.47 -0.24
CA GLY A 108 10.74 17.81 0.96
C GLY A 108 10.19 18.36 2.28
N ALA A 109 9.04 19.02 2.23
CA ALA A 109 8.39 19.59 3.39
C ALA A 109 7.30 18.66 3.95
N LEU A 110 7.12 18.68 5.26
CA LEU A 110 5.95 18.15 5.94
C LEU A 110 5.05 19.31 6.33
N HIS A 111 3.92 19.45 5.63
CA HIS A 111 2.93 20.50 5.83
C HIS A 111 1.90 20.08 6.87
N PHE A 112 1.37 21.07 7.63
CA PHE A 112 0.33 20.84 8.63
C PHE A 112 -0.87 21.74 8.39
N TYR A 113 -2.05 21.13 8.44
CA TYR A 113 -3.33 21.79 8.29
C TYR A 113 -4.23 21.43 9.46
N LYS A 114 -5.10 22.34 9.89
CA LYS A 114 -6.12 22.02 10.88
C LYS A 114 -7.10 20.97 10.36
N GLY A 115 -7.57 20.08 11.22
CA GLY A 115 -8.54 19.07 10.86
C GLY A 115 -9.96 19.60 10.67
N ASP A 116 -10.31 20.76 11.25
CA ASP A 116 -11.65 21.34 11.19
C ASP A 116 -11.89 22.17 9.91
N ASP A 117 -11.05 23.15 9.63
CA ASP A 117 -11.19 24.14 8.55
C ASP A 117 -10.12 24.06 7.45
N PHE A 118 -9.17 23.13 7.60
CA PHE A 118 -8.03 22.90 6.68
C PHE A 118 -7.10 24.11 6.51
N ALA A 119 -7.13 25.07 7.44
CA ALA A 119 -6.21 26.20 7.44
C ALA A 119 -4.78 25.70 7.67
N SER A 120 -3.84 26.22 6.87
CA SER A 120 -2.41 25.90 7.07
C SER A 120 -1.93 26.48 8.40
N VAL A 121 -1.24 25.65 9.19
CA VAL A 121 -0.63 26.04 10.48
C VAL A 121 0.88 25.97 10.45
N GLY A 122 1.47 25.74 9.29
CA GLY A 122 2.92 25.74 9.08
C GLY A 122 3.45 24.47 8.44
N ARG A 123 4.76 24.40 8.32
CA ARG A 123 5.48 23.25 7.77
C ARG A 123 6.85 23.13 8.41
N ILE A 124 7.48 21.97 8.24
CA ILE A 124 8.89 21.74 8.55
C ILE A 124 9.61 21.21 7.30
N GLU A 125 10.85 21.58 7.14
CA GLU A 125 11.70 21.07 6.08
C GLU A 125 12.40 19.81 6.59
N LEU A 126 12.21 18.68 5.90
CA LEU A 126 12.89 17.42 6.21
C LEU A 126 14.04 17.17 5.24
N GLY A 127 13.77 17.24 3.96
CA GLY A 127 14.68 16.96 2.86
C GLY A 127 13.91 16.44 1.66
N LYS A 128 14.50 16.44 0.49
CA LYS A 128 13.85 16.01 -0.75
C LYS A 128 13.18 14.65 -0.56
N ASP A 129 12.15 14.41 -1.36
CA ASP A 129 11.45 13.14 -1.40
C ASP A 129 10.88 12.73 -0.03
N ALA A 130 10.17 13.66 0.62
CA ALA A 130 9.38 13.34 1.81
C ALA A 130 8.15 12.57 1.37
N ASP A 131 8.07 11.31 1.78
CA ASP A 131 7.08 10.35 1.28
C ASP A 131 6.22 9.79 2.42
N ASN A 132 6.30 8.53 2.71
CA ASN A 132 5.41 7.85 3.66
C ASN A 132 5.36 8.52 5.04
N VAL A 133 4.14 8.67 5.59
CA VAL A 133 3.89 9.25 6.92
C VAL A 133 3.04 8.30 7.74
N HIS A 134 3.54 7.91 8.91
CA HIS A 134 2.81 7.05 9.84
C HIS A 134 2.72 7.67 11.23
N LEU A 135 1.52 7.65 11.79
CA LEU A 135 1.28 8.05 13.18
C LEU A 135 1.64 6.90 14.13
N ASP A 136 2.50 7.15 15.09
CA ASP A 136 2.64 6.27 16.27
C ASP A 136 1.52 6.60 17.27
N PRO A 137 0.52 5.72 17.43
CA PRO A 137 -0.64 6.00 18.28
C PRO A 137 -0.30 6.06 19.77
N ARG A 138 0.87 5.56 20.17
CA ARG A 138 1.31 5.56 21.58
C ARG A 138 1.94 6.89 21.99
N THR A 139 2.68 7.51 21.09
CA THR A 139 3.39 8.78 21.36
C THR A 139 2.67 9.98 20.78
N GLY A 140 1.83 9.78 19.76
CA GLY A 140 1.25 10.84 18.95
C GLY A 140 2.25 11.47 17.98
N HIS A 141 3.47 10.94 17.87
CA HIS A 141 4.48 11.43 16.93
C HIS A 141 4.25 10.82 15.54
N LEU A 142 4.74 11.52 14.53
CA LEU A 142 4.78 11.03 13.16
C LEU A 142 6.16 10.46 12.86
N LEU A 143 6.18 9.33 12.16
CA LEU A 143 7.36 8.82 11.47
C LEU A 143 7.24 9.20 10.00
N VAL A 144 8.28 9.79 9.43
CA VAL A 144 8.28 10.26 8.04
C VAL A 144 9.52 9.74 7.33
N GLY A 145 9.31 8.98 6.25
CA GLY A 145 10.36 8.55 5.34
C GLY A 145 10.75 9.69 4.40
N TYR A 146 12.07 9.90 4.15
CA TYR A 146 12.50 10.97 3.25
C TYR A 146 13.95 10.86 2.81
N GLY A 147 14.30 11.65 1.81
CA GLY A 147 15.67 11.85 1.35
C GLY A 147 16.30 10.61 0.74
N ALA A 148 17.61 10.59 0.70
CA ALA A 148 18.38 9.46 0.19
C ALA A 148 18.43 8.27 1.18
N GLY A 149 17.84 8.42 2.37
CA GLY A 149 17.79 7.34 3.37
C GLY A 149 17.65 7.87 4.79
N ALA A 150 16.44 8.24 5.20
CA ALA A 150 16.16 8.63 6.58
C ALA A 150 14.69 8.40 6.96
N VAL A 151 14.45 8.13 8.24
CA VAL A 151 13.13 8.22 8.86
C VAL A 151 13.21 9.22 10.00
N ALA A 152 12.43 10.30 9.91
CA ALA A 152 12.31 11.30 10.96
C ALA A 152 11.24 10.92 11.98
N VAL A 153 11.45 11.26 13.24
CA VAL A 153 10.42 11.31 14.27
C VAL A 153 10.04 12.78 14.46
N VAL A 154 8.78 13.10 14.28
CA VAL A 154 8.25 14.46 14.29
C VAL A 154 7.17 14.61 15.35
N ASP A 155 7.28 15.64 16.20
CA ASP A 155 6.17 16.09 17.06
C ASP A 155 5.25 17.01 16.22
N PRO A 156 4.02 16.56 15.89
CA PRO A 156 3.11 17.34 15.06
C PRO A 156 2.54 18.57 15.79
N GLY A 157 2.38 18.53 17.13
CA GLY A 157 1.89 19.64 17.92
C GLY A 157 2.90 20.79 17.98
N LEU A 158 4.17 20.48 18.21
CA LEU A 158 5.26 21.44 18.19
C LEU A 158 5.77 21.76 16.78
N ARG A 159 5.43 20.90 15.80
CA ARG A 159 5.96 20.95 14.41
C ARG A 159 7.50 20.94 14.41
N GLN A 160 8.06 19.96 15.09
CA GLN A 160 9.51 19.82 15.24
C GLN A 160 9.97 18.40 14.94
N LYS A 161 11.08 18.28 14.21
CA LYS A 161 11.82 17.02 14.09
C LYS A 161 12.55 16.77 15.40
N LEU A 162 12.17 15.70 16.10
CA LEU A 162 12.74 15.28 17.39
C LEU A 162 13.98 14.43 17.21
N ALA A 163 13.94 13.51 16.22
CA ALA A 163 14.99 12.54 15.97
C ALA A 163 15.00 12.10 14.51
N GLU A 164 16.04 11.37 14.15
CA GLU A 164 16.22 10.82 12.80
C GLU A 164 16.97 9.50 12.88
N THR A 165 16.51 8.53 12.10
CA THR A 165 17.23 7.28 11.84
C THR A 165 17.80 7.33 10.43
N ALA A 166 19.12 7.29 10.29
CA ALA A 166 19.79 7.17 9.00
C ALA A 166 19.65 5.74 8.47
N LEU A 167 19.34 5.62 7.18
CA LEU A 167 19.17 4.37 6.44
C LEU A 167 20.07 4.36 5.20
N PRO A 168 20.45 3.18 4.68
CA PRO A 168 21.38 3.08 3.55
C PRO A 168 20.76 3.42 2.18
N ALA A 169 19.45 3.62 2.09
CA ALA A 169 18.72 4.01 0.88
C ALA A 169 17.39 4.68 1.22
N HIS A 170 16.74 5.27 0.21
CA HIS A 170 15.40 5.87 0.35
C HIS A 170 14.40 4.87 0.94
N PRO A 171 13.65 5.25 2.00
CA PRO A 171 12.60 4.43 2.58
C PRO A 171 11.32 4.51 1.74
N GLU A 172 10.82 3.36 1.34
CA GLU A 172 9.49 3.19 0.75
C GLU A 172 8.48 2.78 1.82
N GLY A 173 7.52 1.91 1.50
CA GLY A 173 6.54 1.46 2.48
C GLY A 173 7.18 0.97 3.79
N PHE A 174 6.72 1.52 4.90
CA PHE A 174 7.17 1.11 6.23
C PHE A 174 6.01 1.07 7.22
N GLN A 175 6.18 0.38 8.33
CA GLN A 175 5.18 0.35 9.38
C GLN A 175 5.81 0.16 10.76
N ILE A 176 5.20 0.79 11.76
CA ILE A 176 5.56 0.61 13.18
C ILE A 176 4.88 -0.66 13.68
N ALA A 177 5.65 -1.54 14.31
CA ALA A 177 5.09 -2.73 14.96
C ALA A 177 4.15 -2.34 16.12
N PRO A 178 3.22 -3.23 16.50
CA PRO A 178 2.30 -2.97 17.62
C PRO A 178 3.00 -2.69 18.97
N ASP A 179 4.25 -3.13 19.13
CA ASP A 179 5.08 -2.81 20.30
C ASP A 179 5.48 -1.33 20.35
N GLY A 180 5.39 -0.62 19.20
CA GLY A 180 5.74 0.76 18.98
C GLY A 180 7.22 1.09 19.21
N ARG A 181 8.07 0.09 19.32
CA ARG A 181 9.52 0.22 19.45
C ARG A 181 10.25 -0.11 18.18
N THR A 182 9.65 -0.97 17.38
CA THR A 182 10.23 -1.48 16.16
C THR A 182 9.47 -0.91 14.97
N ALA A 183 10.19 -0.43 13.95
CA ALA A 183 9.63 -0.17 12.63
C ALA A 183 10.33 -1.03 11.59
N PHE A 184 9.56 -1.51 10.61
CA PHE A 184 10.07 -2.25 9.46
C PHE A 184 9.96 -1.37 8.24
N VAL A 185 11.06 -1.23 7.50
CA VAL A 185 11.19 -0.25 6.43
C VAL A 185 11.72 -0.94 5.17
N ASN A 186 10.95 -0.90 4.10
CA ASN A 186 11.39 -1.36 2.79
C ASN A 186 12.42 -0.38 2.20
N LEU A 187 13.55 -0.91 1.76
CA LEU A 187 14.63 -0.18 1.09
C LEU A 187 14.94 -0.84 -0.26
N PRO A 188 14.17 -0.53 -1.32
CA PRO A 188 14.31 -1.20 -2.62
C PRO A 188 15.70 -1.11 -3.21
N ASP A 189 16.32 0.08 -3.16
CA ASP A 189 17.64 0.32 -3.72
C ASP A 189 18.76 -0.41 -2.95
N ALA A 190 18.57 -0.57 -1.63
CA ALA A 190 19.46 -1.40 -0.80
C ALA A 190 19.08 -2.90 -0.82
N LYS A 191 17.97 -3.26 -1.48
CA LYS A 191 17.44 -4.65 -1.59
C LYS A 191 17.28 -5.32 -0.24
N GLN A 192 16.71 -4.60 0.72
CA GLN A 192 16.51 -5.09 2.08
C GLN A 192 15.26 -4.52 2.73
N ILE A 193 14.86 -5.16 3.81
CA ILE A 193 13.95 -4.61 4.81
C ILE A 193 14.79 -4.24 6.02
N ALA A 194 14.84 -2.97 6.38
CA ALA A 194 15.50 -2.52 7.58
C ALA A 194 14.60 -2.72 8.80
N VAL A 195 15.17 -3.25 9.88
CA VAL A 195 14.54 -3.27 11.21
C VAL A 195 15.11 -2.10 11.99
N VAL A 196 14.24 -1.18 12.38
CA VAL A 196 14.60 0.06 13.06
C VAL A 196 14.16 0.01 14.51
N ASP A 197 15.09 0.22 15.44
CA ASP A 197 14.76 0.54 16.82
C ASP A 197 14.41 2.03 16.89
N VAL A 198 13.12 2.32 17.00
CA VAL A 198 12.57 3.68 17.00
C VAL A 198 13.05 4.46 18.23
N SER A 199 13.20 3.80 19.36
CA SER A 199 13.63 4.44 20.61
C SER A 199 15.12 4.81 20.61
N ALA A 200 15.93 4.01 19.94
CA ALA A 200 17.36 4.23 19.79
C ALA A 200 17.74 5.03 18.52
N ASN A 201 16.77 5.34 17.67
CA ASN A 201 16.94 6.01 16.38
C ASN A 201 18.04 5.38 15.52
N ARG A 202 17.99 4.05 15.37
CA ARG A 202 18.99 3.32 14.59
C ARG A 202 18.42 2.07 13.94
N GLN A 203 18.99 1.73 12.79
CA GLN A 203 18.76 0.41 12.21
C GLN A 203 19.44 -0.65 13.09
N SER A 204 18.68 -1.65 13.54
CA SER A 204 19.18 -2.76 14.36
C SER A 204 19.53 -3.98 13.53
N GLU A 205 18.73 -4.28 12.49
CA GLU A 205 18.90 -5.46 11.63
C GLU A 205 18.61 -5.11 10.16
N SER A 206 18.96 -6.04 9.29
CA SER A 206 18.73 -5.97 7.85
C SER A 206 18.34 -7.35 7.33
N TRP A 207 17.13 -7.44 6.76
CA TRP A 207 16.63 -8.68 6.18
C TRP A 207 16.63 -8.59 4.65
N LYS A 208 17.10 -9.65 4.00
CA LYS A 208 17.14 -9.75 2.54
C LYS A 208 16.31 -10.94 2.07
N VAL A 209 15.64 -10.77 0.94
CA VAL A 209 14.94 -11.86 0.26
C VAL A 209 15.65 -12.14 -1.06
N PRO A 210 16.50 -13.18 -1.12
CA PRO A 210 17.29 -13.48 -2.32
C PRO A 210 16.41 -13.71 -3.55
N GLY A 211 16.83 -13.18 -4.69
CA GLY A 211 16.14 -13.34 -5.96
C GLY A 211 14.97 -12.38 -6.18
N LEU A 212 14.59 -11.56 -5.18
CA LEU A 212 13.54 -10.56 -5.29
C LEU A 212 14.11 -9.15 -5.18
N ASN A 213 13.52 -8.21 -5.90
CA ASN A 213 13.91 -6.80 -5.92
C ASN A 213 12.68 -5.89 -5.92
N ALA A 214 12.90 -4.60 -5.63
CA ALA A 214 11.85 -3.58 -5.67
C ALA A 214 10.71 -3.89 -4.67
N ASN A 215 11.05 -3.99 -3.39
CA ASN A 215 10.11 -4.12 -2.28
C ASN A 215 9.52 -2.73 -1.93
N PHE A 216 8.26 -2.51 -2.30
CA PHE A 216 7.59 -1.22 -2.10
C PHE A 216 6.62 -1.26 -0.92
N PRO A 217 5.43 -1.88 -0.97
CA PRO A 217 4.53 -1.85 0.17
C PRO A 217 4.96 -2.83 1.27
N LEU A 218 4.61 -2.45 2.50
CA LEU A 218 4.84 -3.26 3.68
C LEU A 218 3.67 -3.11 4.66
N ALA A 219 3.23 -4.22 5.25
CA ALA A 219 2.29 -4.26 6.36
C ALA A 219 2.78 -5.17 7.47
N VAL A 220 2.42 -4.84 8.71
CA VAL A 220 2.66 -5.68 9.90
C VAL A 220 1.33 -6.20 10.40
N SER A 221 1.26 -7.50 10.74
CA SER A 221 0.07 -8.10 11.36
C SER A 221 -0.25 -7.44 12.71
N ALA A 222 -1.51 -7.44 13.13
CA ALA A 222 -1.92 -6.85 14.40
C ALA A 222 -1.26 -7.51 15.63
N LYS A 223 -0.82 -8.75 15.50
CA LYS A 223 -0.04 -9.45 16.54
C LYS A 223 1.44 -9.08 16.50
N GLY A 224 1.93 -8.46 15.43
CA GLY A 224 3.34 -8.15 15.23
C GLY A 224 4.21 -9.37 14.95
N ASP A 225 3.64 -10.50 14.57
CA ASP A 225 4.34 -11.76 14.33
C ASP A 225 4.68 -11.99 12.86
N LEU A 226 3.97 -11.33 11.94
CA LEU A 226 4.19 -11.41 10.49
C LEU A 226 4.34 -10.03 9.86
N ILE A 227 5.17 -9.97 8.83
CA ILE A 227 5.23 -8.87 7.86
C ILE A 227 4.78 -9.41 6.51
N ALA A 228 3.95 -8.62 5.81
CA ALA A 228 3.69 -8.75 4.40
C ALA A 228 4.48 -7.67 3.66
N SER A 229 5.42 -8.06 2.79
CA SER A 229 6.12 -7.15 1.89
C SER A 229 5.90 -7.58 0.46
N VAL A 230 5.62 -6.64 -0.45
CA VAL A 230 5.42 -6.99 -1.85
C VAL A 230 6.57 -6.48 -2.69
N PHE A 231 7.13 -7.40 -3.47
CA PHE A 231 8.20 -7.16 -4.42
C PHE A 231 7.62 -7.02 -5.82
N ARG A 232 8.15 -6.10 -6.62
CA ARG A 232 7.68 -5.88 -8.01
C ARG A 232 8.48 -6.68 -9.04
N ASN A 233 9.69 -7.16 -8.70
CA ASN A 233 10.56 -7.85 -9.65
C ASN A 233 11.26 -9.09 -9.07
N PRO A 234 10.73 -10.31 -9.39
CA PRO A 234 9.39 -10.59 -9.90
C PRO A 234 8.28 -10.19 -8.91
N ALA A 235 7.04 -10.06 -9.40
CA ALA A 235 5.90 -9.69 -8.55
C ALA A 235 5.58 -10.81 -7.55
N ARG A 236 5.85 -10.56 -6.26
CA ARG A 236 5.69 -11.52 -5.15
C ARG A 236 5.16 -10.87 -3.90
N LEU A 237 4.14 -11.46 -3.31
CA LEU A 237 3.82 -11.26 -1.91
C LEU A 237 4.72 -12.18 -1.07
N VAL A 238 5.44 -11.61 -0.12
CA VAL A 238 6.33 -12.34 0.78
C VAL A 238 5.86 -12.13 2.21
N LEU A 239 5.61 -13.23 2.91
CA LEU A 239 5.33 -13.23 4.35
C LEU A 239 6.61 -13.57 5.10
N ILE A 240 6.96 -12.73 6.08
CA ILE A 240 8.20 -12.86 6.86
C ILE A 240 7.81 -12.98 8.33
N ASN A 241 8.37 -13.99 8.99
CA ASN A 241 8.21 -14.18 10.44
C ASN A 241 9.10 -13.17 11.19
N VAL A 242 8.49 -12.34 12.00
CA VAL A 242 9.17 -11.23 12.71
C VAL A 242 10.23 -11.75 13.69
N SER A 243 9.96 -12.84 14.42
CA SER A 243 10.88 -13.34 15.44
C SER A 243 12.18 -13.91 14.87
N SER A 244 12.18 -14.31 13.59
CA SER A 244 13.34 -14.92 12.94
C SER A 244 13.91 -14.14 11.76
N GLY A 245 13.17 -13.14 11.23
CA GLY A 245 13.51 -12.42 9.99
C GLY A 245 13.48 -13.31 8.74
N LYS A 246 12.93 -14.53 8.84
CA LYS A 246 12.91 -15.50 7.74
C LYS A 246 11.61 -15.47 6.97
N VAL A 247 11.72 -15.71 5.67
CA VAL A 247 10.57 -15.90 4.79
C VAL A 247 9.78 -17.13 5.24
N ALA A 248 8.51 -16.93 5.54
CA ALA A 248 7.56 -17.99 5.84
C ALA A 248 6.88 -18.49 4.56
N GLU A 249 6.44 -17.56 3.69
CA GLU A 249 5.74 -17.89 2.44
C GLU A 249 6.10 -16.90 1.33
N GLN A 250 6.00 -17.36 0.07
CA GLN A 250 6.09 -16.52 -1.12
C GLN A 250 4.98 -16.92 -2.09
N LEU A 251 4.22 -15.93 -2.57
CA LEU A 251 3.09 -16.12 -3.48
C LEU A 251 3.20 -15.20 -4.69
N ASP A 252 2.74 -15.68 -5.84
CA ASP A 252 2.54 -14.81 -7.01
C ASP A 252 1.50 -13.74 -6.70
N THR A 253 1.75 -12.51 -7.12
CA THR A 253 0.78 -11.41 -6.99
C THR A 253 0.74 -10.55 -8.26
N CYS A 254 -0.18 -9.59 -8.30
CA CYS A 254 -0.30 -8.66 -9.40
C CYS A 254 0.89 -7.69 -9.46
N GLY A 255 1.17 -7.17 -10.66
CA GLY A 255 2.33 -6.31 -10.92
C GLY A 255 2.13 -4.86 -10.48
N ASP A 256 3.24 -4.18 -10.16
CA ASP A 256 3.26 -2.77 -9.73
C ASP A 256 2.44 -2.52 -8.45
N ALA A 257 2.64 -3.37 -7.43
CA ALA A 257 1.99 -3.20 -6.13
C ALA A 257 2.54 -1.99 -5.39
N ASP A 258 1.64 -1.24 -4.71
CA ASP A 258 1.98 -0.06 -3.91
C ASP A 258 1.41 -0.13 -2.49
N ASP A 259 0.34 -0.89 -2.27
CA ASP A 259 -0.22 -1.09 -0.94
C ASP A 259 -0.53 -2.56 -0.64
N VAL A 260 -0.37 -2.91 0.63
CA VAL A 260 -0.69 -4.22 1.20
C VAL A 260 -1.28 -4.04 2.60
N PHE A 261 -2.31 -4.83 2.94
CA PHE A 261 -2.98 -4.75 4.24
C PHE A 261 -3.37 -6.13 4.75
N PHE A 262 -3.26 -6.32 6.07
CA PHE A 262 -3.91 -7.43 6.77
C PHE A 262 -5.35 -7.08 7.14
N ASP A 263 -6.30 -7.94 6.80
CA ASP A 263 -7.65 -7.97 7.37
C ASP A 263 -7.70 -9.10 8.40
N GLU A 264 -7.41 -8.75 9.63
CA GLU A 264 -7.35 -9.71 10.75
C GLU A 264 -8.71 -10.37 11.02
N LYS A 265 -9.80 -9.63 10.79
CA LYS A 265 -11.18 -10.10 11.00
C LYS A 265 -11.51 -11.32 10.13
N ARG A 266 -10.92 -11.37 8.91
CA ARG A 266 -11.18 -12.44 7.94
C ARG A 266 -9.96 -13.30 7.65
N SER A 267 -8.82 -13.05 8.32
CA SER A 267 -7.52 -13.67 8.01
C SER A 267 -7.18 -13.53 6.52
N ARG A 268 -7.29 -12.31 6.00
CA ARG A 268 -7.01 -11.99 4.59
C ARG A 268 -5.87 -10.99 4.46
N ILE A 269 -5.29 -10.98 3.25
CA ILE A 269 -4.33 -9.96 2.84
C ILE A 269 -4.84 -9.36 1.54
N TYR A 270 -4.88 -8.03 1.47
CA TYR A 270 -5.23 -7.26 0.28
C TYR A 270 -3.98 -6.66 -0.32
N VAL A 271 -3.79 -6.81 -1.64
CA VAL A 271 -2.69 -6.18 -2.39
C VAL A 271 -3.29 -5.41 -3.54
N SER A 272 -3.00 -4.09 -3.62
CA SER A 272 -3.44 -3.25 -4.72
C SER A 272 -2.29 -2.97 -5.69
N CYS A 273 -2.57 -3.08 -6.99
CA CYS A 273 -1.57 -3.11 -8.03
C CYS A 273 -1.87 -2.16 -9.18
N GLY A 274 -0.84 -1.44 -9.64
CA GLY A 274 -0.89 -0.57 -10.80
C GLY A 274 -1.22 -1.28 -12.11
N ALA A 275 -1.01 -2.58 -12.19
CA ALA A 275 -1.50 -3.43 -13.29
C ALA A 275 -3.03 -3.44 -13.39
N GLY A 276 -3.74 -2.84 -12.43
CA GLY A 276 -5.19 -2.66 -12.45
C GLY A 276 -5.97 -3.75 -11.75
N ALA A 277 -5.35 -4.44 -10.82
CA ALA A 277 -5.96 -5.53 -10.06
C ALA A 277 -5.80 -5.34 -8.56
N LEU A 278 -6.73 -5.94 -7.80
CA LEU A 278 -6.64 -6.19 -6.38
C LEU A 278 -6.52 -7.71 -6.18
N ASP A 279 -5.44 -8.16 -5.58
CA ASP A 279 -5.32 -9.54 -5.13
C ASP A 279 -5.83 -9.66 -3.70
N VAL A 280 -6.66 -10.66 -3.48
CA VAL A 280 -7.16 -11.05 -2.16
C VAL A 280 -6.60 -12.41 -1.82
N PHE A 281 -5.81 -12.47 -0.76
CA PHE A 281 -5.27 -13.72 -0.24
C PHE A 281 -6.02 -14.14 1.02
N GLN A 282 -6.16 -15.45 1.21
CA GLN A 282 -6.74 -16.06 2.40
C GLN A 282 -5.66 -16.83 3.15
N GLN A 283 -5.40 -16.46 4.38
CA GLN A 283 -4.55 -17.20 5.30
C GLN A 283 -5.33 -18.40 5.86
N GLN A 284 -4.75 -19.58 5.82
CA GLN A 284 -5.31 -20.83 6.32
C GLN A 284 -4.26 -21.56 7.16
N ALA A 285 -4.66 -22.55 7.94
CA ALA A 285 -3.75 -23.36 8.74
C ALA A 285 -2.68 -24.08 7.90
N THR A 286 -2.98 -24.35 6.62
CA THR A 286 -2.10 -25.07 5.69
C THR A 286 -1.26 -24.14 4.79
N GLY A 287 -1.35 -22.84 4.98
CA GLY A 287 -0.67 -21.80 4.19
C GLY A 287 -1.62 -20.81 3.55
N THR A 288 -1.07 -19.81 2.89
CA THR A 288 -1.81 -18.72 2.26
C THR A 288 -2.13 -19.05 0.80
N ILE A 289 -3.35 -18.79 0.36
CA ILE A 289 -3.78 -18.98 -1.03
C ILE A 289 -4.34 -17.68 -1.59
N ARG A 290 -4.22 -17.46 -2.91
CA ARG A 290 -4.95 -16.37 -3.56
C ARG A 290 -6.41 -16.78 -3.71
N LEU A 291 -7.29 -16.08 -3.00
CA LEU A 291 -8.73 -16.31 -3.01
C LEU A 291 -9.38 -15.72 -4.27
N ALA A 292 -8.96 -14.51 -4.65
CA ALA A 292 -9.49 -13.81 -5.83
C ALA A 292 -8.49 -12.78 -6.37
N GLN A 293 -8.67 -12.44 -7.63
CA GLN A 293 -8.11 -11.24 -8.26
C GLN A 293 -9.26 -10.42 -8.83
N ILE A 294 -9.40 -9.18 -8.35
CA ILE A 294 -10.51 -8.29 -8.67
C ILE A 294 -9.99 -7.16 -9.57
N LYS A 295 -10.69 -6.90 -10.66
CA LYS A 295 -10.36 -5.80 -11.58
C LYS A 295 -10.74 -4.47 -10.93
N ALA A 296 -9.75 -3.57 -10.78
CA ALA A 296 -9.94 -2.24 -10.21
C ALA A 296 -9.79 -1.10 -11.24
N GLY A 297 -8.89 -1.26 -12.20
CA GLY A 297 -8.58 -0.26 -13.22
C GLY A 297 -7.08 0.02 -13.33
N ALA A 298 -6.61 0.38 -14.50
CA ALA A 298 -5.19 0.66 -14.73
C ALA A 298 -4.68 1.77 -13.80
N GLY A 299 -3.56 1.54 -13.13
CA GLY A 299 -2.95 2.46 -12.17
C GLY A 299 -3.62 2.48 -10.79
N ALA A 300 -4.54 1.56 -10.47
CA ALA A 300 -5.20 1.45 -9.17
C ALA A 300 -4.31 0.74 -8.14
N ARG A 301 -3.13 1.30 -7.87
CA ARG A 301 -2.14 0.71 -6.96
C ARG A 301 -2.23 1.24 -5.53
N THR A 302 -2.75 2.46 -5.37
CA THR A 302 -2.90 3.13 -4.08
C THR A 302 -4.23 2.77 -3.44
N SER A 303 -4.19 2.35 -2.20
CA SER A 303 -5.38 1.96 -1.44
C SER A 303 -5.23 2.26 0.06
N LEU A 304 -6.32 2.15 0.80
CA LEU A 304 -6.34 2.22 2.26
C LEU A 304 -7.40 1.26 2.80
N PHE A 305 -6.99 0.28 3.57
CA PHE A 305 -7.92 -0.54 4.34
C PHE A 305 -8.13 0.09 5.72
N VAL A 306 -9.37 0.37 6.07
CA VAL A 306 -9.76 0.94 7.37
C VAL A 306 -10.61 -0.10 8.12
N PRO A 307 -10.00 -0.88 9.04
CA PRO A 307 -10.68 -1.96 9.76
C PRO A 307 -11.93 -1.50 10.52
N GLU A 308 -11.89 -0.31 11.13
CA GLU A 308 -12.98 0.28 11.91
C GLU A 308 -14.21 0.59 11.06
N LEU A 309 -14.01 0.91 9.79
CA LEU A 309 -15.08 1.13 8.83
C LEU A 309 -15.46 -0.15 8.08
N ASP A 310 -14.63 -1.19 8.20
CA ASP A 310 -14.72 -2.43 7.40
C ASP A 310 -14.78 -2.12 5.90
N ARG A 311 -13.86 -1.24 5.42
CA ARG A 311 -13.81 -0.76 4.03
C ARG A 311 -12.38 -0.71 3.50
N LEU A 312 -12.25 -1.06 2.22
CA LEU A 312 -11.04 -0.86 1.43
C LEU A 312 -11.33 0.23 0.38
N PHE A 313 -10.63 1.33 0.51
CA PHE A 313 -10.65 2.44 -0.45
C PHE A 313 -9.54 2.23 -1.46
N VAL A 314 -9.85 2.38 -2.76
CA VAL A 314 -8.87 2.18 -3.84
C VAL A 314 -8.91 3.37 -4.77
N ALA A 315 -7.80 4.06 -4.91
CA ALA A 315 -7.68 5.20 -5.80
C ALA A 315 -7.44 4.75 -7.24
N VAL A 316 -8.25 5.26 -8.15
CA VAL A 316 -8.11 5.06 -9.60
C VAL A 316 -7.84 6.41 -10.23
N ARG A 317 -6.66 6.58 -10.81
CA ARG A 317 -6.30 7.83 -11.51
C ARG A 317 -7.13 8.05 -12.76
N ALA A 318 -7.22 9.28 -13.21
CA ALA A 318 -7.83 9.61 -14.51
C ALA A 318 -7.18 8.82 -15.65
N GLY A 319 -7.99 8.30 -16.54
CA GLY A 319 -7.51 7.50 -17.68
C GLY A 319 -6.89 8.39 -18.76
N VAL A 320 -5.83 7.90 -19.42
CA VAL A 320 -5.19 8.58 -20.56
C VAL A 320 -6.15 8.74 -21.74
N SER A 321 -7.09 7.82 -21.89
CA SER A 321 -8.12 7.80 -22.94
C SER A 321 -9.48 8.33 -22.49
N GLY A 322 -9.54 9.00 -21.33
CA GLY A 322 -10.78 9.52 -20.72
C GLY A 322 -11.19 8.74 -19.48
N GLY A 323 -12.07 9.34 -18.70
CA GLY A 323 -12.55 8.86 -17.41
C GLY A 323 -11.92 9.63 -16.25
N ASP A 324 -12.77 10.07 -15.33
CA ASP A 324 -12.35 10.86 -14.16
C ASP A 324 -11.62 10.00 -13.12
N ALA A 325 -10.75 10.65 -12.36
CA ALA A 325 -10.18 10.05 -11.16
C ALA A 325 -11.28 9.76 -10.13
N LYS A 326 -11.10 8.70 -9.33
CA LYS A 326 -12.13 8.26 -8.40
C LYS A 326 -11.57 7.38 -7.29
N ILE A 327 -12.31 7.28 -6.20
CA ILE A 327 -12.10 6.28 -5.17
C ILE A 327 -13.17 5.19 -5.32
N LEU A 328 -12.75 3.94 -5.47
CA LEU A 328 -13.62 2.78 -5.34
C LEU A 328 -13.69 2.40 -3.87
N VAL A 329 -14.89 2.22 -3.35
CA VAL A 329 -15.13 1.79 -1.97
C VAL A 329 -15.58 0.34 -2.01
N PHE A 330 -14.74 -0.55 -1.53
CA PHE A 330 -15.06 -1.97 -1.43
C PHE A 330 -15.44 -2.32 0.01
N ARG A 331 -16.47 -3.15 0.12
CA ARG A 331 -16.86 -3.81 1.36
C ARG A 331 -16.34 -5.25 1.35
N PRO A 332 -15.50 -5.66 2.31
CA PRO A 332 -15.13 -7.05 2.46
C PRO A 332 -16.33 -7.93 2.84
N VAL A 333 -16.48 -9.05 2.15
CA VAL A 333 -17.54 -10.05 2.38
C VAL A 333 -16.94 -11.28 3.04
N GLN A 334 -17.71 -12.00 3.86
CA GLN A 334 -17.25 -13.22 4.54
C GLN A 334 -17.07 -14.40 3.61
#